data_d119ac1cbee20c8baea297680224ee24
#
_entry.id   d119ac1cbee20c8baea297680224ee24
#
_cell.length_a   1.000
_cell.length_b   1.000
_cell.length_c   1.000
_cell.angle_alpha   90.00
_cell.angle_beta   90.00
_cell.angle_gamma   90.00
#
_symmetry.space_group_name_H-M   'P 1'
#
loop_
_entity.id
_entity.type
_entity.pdbx_description
1 polymer ?
#
loop_
_entity_poly.entity_id
_entity_poly.type
_entity_poly.pdbx_seq_one_letter_code
_entity_poly.pdbx_strand_id
1 'polypeptide(L)'
;MKEVKLIRVLLVEDNAVNAKFAQALLANVEGHVFEITVAETLVAALDFLVHAAFDVAVVDLTLADSQGLETFRTIKRYAPLIPVIILTALDDESMALAGVQQGAQDYLVKGKLNKDTLVRALIYAIARNRKPAEPAARSQDLAHVVGFLGSNGGVGTTTMAAHCALQLNRQTEQKVLLVDLDCSSSGASFLMKVESPYSLLDATENLHRLDTGYWKGVITTYREGVDLLPGPGATSIREAPTVERVRHVLRFAQPLYSYIVIDLGRLSASSLAMLDETRDLFVTTTPDLTALFEASRILRRLLEAGFARERLQLLLNRREKKSSVAVEHIESALGYPIYGAILDMPEELDEAYAGRRFLDENLQVHKQVGQVLRKWRGVEEKAPSSSGLGFFKRLRTA
;
A
#
# COMPACT_ATOMS: atom_id res chain seq x y z
N MET A 1 -21.78 -31.62 7.85
CA MET A 1 -22.28 -30.45 8.61
C MET A 1 -21.94 -29.23 7.79
N LYS A 2 -22.91 -28.41 7.37
CA LYS A 2 -22.61 -27.14 6.71
C LYS A 2 -21.95 -26.23 7.74
N GLU A 3 -20.85 -25.63 7.39
CA GLU A 3 -20.11 -24.68 8.23
C GLU A 3 -21.01 -23.45 8.49
N VAL A 4 -21.34 -23.20 9.74
CA VAL A 4 -22.18 -22.07 10.15
C VAL A 4 -21.30 -20.84 10.16
N LYS A 5 -21.61 -19.85 9.32
CA LYS A 5 -20.82 -18.66 9.16
C LYS A 5 -21.28 -17.56 10.10
N LEU A 6 -20.39 -17.08 10.97
CA LEU A 6 -20.61 -15.89 11.80
C LEU A 6 -20.47 -14.62 10.95
N ILE A 7 -21.43 -13.72 11.04
CA ILE A 7 -21.48 -12.41 10.36
C ILE A 7 -21.70 -11.33 11.41
N ARG A 8 -20.75 -10.39 11.52
CA ARG A 8 -20.83 -9.24 12.42
C ARG A 8 -21.46 -8.05 11.71
N VAL A 9 -22.58 -7.58 12.24
CA VAL A 9 -23.38 -6.51 11.66
C VAL A 9 -23.35 -5.31 12.59
N LEU A 10 -22.93 -4.14 12.09
CA LEU A 10 -23.16 -2.86 12.77
C LEU A 10 -24.50 -2.30 12.29
N LEU A 11 -25.46 -2.19 13.17
CA LEU A 11 -26.76 -1.58 12.90
C LEU A 11 -26.79 -0.18 13.53
N VAL A 12 -26.85 0.85 12.69
CA VAL A 12 -26.94 2.25 13.14
C VAL A 12 -28.37 2.73 13.00
N GLU A 13 -29.09 2.80 14.11
CA GLU A 13 -30.53 3.07 14.17
C GLU A 13 -30.86 3.62 15.56
N ASP A 14 -31.43 4.83 15.65
CA ASP A 14 -31.78 5.49 16.90
C ASP A 14 -33.14 5.04 17.46
N ASN A 15 -34.00 4.48 16.61
CA ASN A 15 -35.28 3.97 17.05
C ASN A 15 -35.16 2.51 17.54
N ALA A 16 -35.31 2.34 18.86
CA ALA A 16 -35.21 1.03 19.49
C ALA A 16 -36.20 -0.01 18.98
N VAL A 17 -37.36 0.38 18.43
CA VAL A 17 -38.37 -0.54 17.86
C VAL A 17 -37.85 -1.07 16.53
N ASN A 18 -37.34 -0.20 15.67
CA ASN A 18 -36.75 -0.57 14.39
C ASN A 18 -35.51 -1.45 14.58
N ALA A 19 -34.65 -1.10 15.54
CA ALA A 19 -33.47 -1.90 15.86
C ALA A 19 -33.85 -3.31 16.32
N LYS A 20 -34.80 -3.44 17.26
CA LYS A 20 -35.30 -4.76 17.70
C LYS A 20 -35.98 -5.55 16.58
N PHE A 21 -36.70 -4.88 15.69
CA PHE A 21 -37.32 -5.51 14.54
C PHE A 21 -36.25 -6.11 13.58
N ALA A 22 -35.23 -5.32 13.23
CA ALA A 22 -34.13 -5.80 12.41
C ALA A 22 -33.37 -6.99 13.07
N GLN A 23 -33.13 -6.91 14.39
CA GLN A 23 -32.53 -8.02 15.14
C GLN A 23 -33.41 -9.29 15.10
N ALA A 24 -34.75 -9.14 15.24
CA ALA A 24 -35.69 -10.28 15.16
C ALA A 24 -35.71 -10.93 13.77
N LEU A 25 -35.57 -10.14 12.69
CA LEU A 25 -35.49 -10.67 11.32
C LEU A 25 -34.22 -11.49 11.07
N LEU A 26 -33.13 -11.15 11.75
CA LEU A 26 -31.84 -11.86 11.62
C LEU A 26 -31.65 -13.00 12.62
N ALA A 27 -32.58 -13.16 13.54
CA ALA A 27 -32.60 -14.32 14.44
C ALA A 27 -32.96 -15.60 13.66
N ASN A 28 -32.29 -16.70 13.98
CA ASN A 28 -32.62 -18.03 13.45
C ASN A 28 -32.60 -18.11 11.91
N VAL A 29 -31.53 -17.66 11.27
CA VAL A 29 -31.29 -17.79 9.83
C VAL A 29 -30.51 -19.09 9.57
N GLU A 30 -31.05 -19.96 8.75
CA GLU A 30 -30.40 -21.24 8.42
C GLU A 30 -29.04 -21.03 7.76
N GLY A 31 -27.98 -21.63 8.29
CA GLY A 31 -26.61 -21.56 7.77
C GLY A 31 -25.82 -20.30 8.14
N HIS A 32 -26.41 -19.32 8.83
CA HIS A 32 -25.72 -18.09 9.24
C HIS A 32 -26.08 -17.69 10.68
N VAL A 33 -25.08 -17.20 11.42
CA VAL A 33 -25.26 -16.58 12.72
C VAL A 33 -24.91 -15.08 12.57
N PHE A 34 -25.86 -14.19 12.88
CA PHE A 34 -25.65 -12.76 12.84
C PHE A 34 -25.40 -12.24 14.26
N GLU A 35 -24.21 -11.67 14.48
CA GLU A 35 -23.86 -10.93 15.68
C GLU A 35 -24.11 -9.44 15.42
N ILE A 36 -25.09 -8.85 16.09
CA ILE A 36 -25.56 -7.49 15.79
C ILE A 36 -25.17 -6.56 16.92
N THR A 37 -24.35 -5.57 16.60
CA THR A 37 -24.06 -4.44 17.48
C THR A 37 -24.92 -3.26 17.04
N VAL A 38 -25.71 -2.70 17.95
CA VAL A 38 -26.57 -1.55 17.68
C VAL A 38 -25.89 -0.27 18.16
N ALA A 39 -25.82 0.72 17.27
CA ALA A 39 -25.39 2.08 17.59
C ALA A 39 -26.60 3.02 17.43
N GLU A 40 -26.98 3.73 18.49
CA GLU A 40 -28.10 4.65 18.47
C GLU A 40 -27.76 6.04 17.92
N THR A 41 -26.47 6.31 17.71
CA THR A 41 -25.94 7.58 17.17
C THR A 41 -24.79 7.33 16.21
N LEU A 42 -24.52 8.30 15.33
CA LEU A 42 -23.35 8.27 14.49
C LEU A 42 -22.05 8.23 15.30
N VAL A 43 -21.98 9.00 16.39
CA VAL A 43 -20.80 9.01 17.27
C VAL A 43 -20.53 7.62 17.86
N ALA A 44 -21.56 6.93 18.36
CA ALA A 44 -21.42 5.56 18.87
C ALA A 44 -21.01 4.58 17.77
N ALA A 45 -21.55 4.73 16.56
CA ALA A 45 -21.19 3.91 15.42
C ALA A 45 -19.68 4.05 15.06
N LEU A 46 -19.17 5.29 15.06
CA LEU A 46 -17.76 5.56 14.79
C LEU A 46 -16.84 4.97 15.87
N ASP A 47 -17.25 5.04 17.14
CA ASP A 47 -16.51 4.42 18.24
C ASP A 47 -16.43 2.89 18.08
N PHE A 48 -17.54 2.23 17.76
CA PHE A 48 -17.53 0.79 17.47
C PHE A 48 -16.64 0.43 16.27
N LEU A 49 -16.63 1.25 15.20
CA LEU A 49 -15.80 1.02 14.02
C LEU A 49 -14.31 1.14 14.28
N VAL A 50 -13.91 1.87 15.32
CA VAL A 50 -12.50 1.97 15.76
C VAL A 50 -12.08 0.73 16.56
N HIS A 51 -12.98 0.20 17.40
CA HIS A 51 -12.62 -0.83 18.38
C HIS A 51 -13.02 -2.27 18.00
N ALA A 52 -13.86 -2.44 16.96
CA ALA A 52 -14.36 -3.74 16.54
C ALA A 52 -14.38 -3.90 15.02
N ALA A 53 -14.25 -5.15 14.57
CA ALA A 53 -14.36 -5.49 13.15
C ALA A 53 -15.80 -5.90 12.81
N PHE A 54 -16.35 -5.35 11.73
CA PHE A 54 -17.66 -5.69 11.20
C PHE A 54 -17.57 -6.17 9.76
N ASP A 55 -18.46 -7.11 9.39
CA ASP A 55 -18.55 -7.61 8.03
C ASP A 55 -19.44 -6.72 7.14
N VAL A 56 -20.40 -6.00 7.74
CA VAL A 56 -21.34 -5.10 7.06
C VAL A 56 -21.93 -4.08 8.04
N ALA A 57 -22.23 -2.87 7.55
CA ALA A 57 -23.00 -1.87 8.30
C ALA A 57 -24.37 -1.65 7.64
N VAL A 58 -25.40 -1.54 8.45
CA VAL A 58 -26.76 -1.17 8.06
C VAL A 58 -27.06 0.17 8.73
N VAL A 59 -27.33 1.21 7.96
CA VAL A 59 -27.30 2.59 8.44
C VAL A 59 -28.58 3.31 8.11
N ASP A 60 -29.28 3.78 9.16
CA ASP A 60 -30.33 4.78 8.98
C ASP A 60 -29.71 6.13 8.60
N LEU A 61 -30.33 6.79 7.64
CA LEU A 61 -29.95 8.15 7.26
C LEU A 61 -30.55 9.23 8.15
N THR A 62 -31.47 8.89 9.06
CA THR A 62 -32.15 9.83 9.93
C THR A 62 -31.87 9.48 11.39
N LEU A 63 -30.74 9.98 11.90
CA LEU A 63 -30.31 9.81 13.29
C LEU A 63 -30.50 11.13 14.07
N ALA A 64 -30.55 11.04 15.39
CA ALA A 64 -30.67 12.20 16.26
C ALA A 64 -29.47 13.18 16.13
N ASP A 65 -28.27 12.64 15.82
CA ASP A 65 -27.00 13.40 15.72
C ASP A 65 -26.48 13.55 14.29
N SER A 66 -27.17 12.99 13.28
CA SER A 66 -26.75 13.08 11.87
C SER A 66 -27.90 12.80 10.91
N GLN A 67 -27.95 13.51 9.77
CA GLN A 67 -29.04 13.38 8.82
C GLN A 67 -28.57 13.25 7.37
N GLY A 68 -29.33 12.50 6.59
CA GLY A 68 -29.13 12.32 5.16
C GLY A 68 -27.84 11.59 4.78
N LEU A 69 -27.36 11.85 3.58
CA LEU A 69 -26.17 11.19 3.03
C LEU A 69 -24.86 11.53 3.77
N GLU A 70 -24.86 12.56 4.62
CA GLU A 70 -23.67 12.87 5.41
C GLU A 70 -23.37 11.76 6.45
N THR A 71 -24.38 11.14 7.02
CA THR A 71 -24.25 9.95 7.87
C THR A 71 -23.51 8.84 7.14
N PHE A 72 -23.98 8.50 5.92
CA PHE A 72 -23.35 7.51 5.08
C PHE A 72 -21.90 7.88 4.74
N ARG A 73 -21.66 9.13 4.29
CA ARG A 73 -20.31 9.60 3.91
C ARG A 73 -19.34 9.53 5.07
N THR A 74 -19.78 9.89 6.26
CA THR A 74 -18.97 9.85 7.47
C THR A 74 -18.57 8.42 7.80
N ILE A 75 -19.52 7.48 7.82
CA ILE A 75 -19.23 6.05 8.06
C ILE A 75 -18.26 5.52 6.98
N LYS A 76 -18.48 5.83 5.70
CA LYS A 76 -17.58 5.40 4.62
C LYS A 76 -16.19 6.02 4.71
N ARG A 77 -16.07 7.23 5.26
CA ARG A 77 -14.76 7.86 5.51
C ARG A 77 -13.99 7.14 6.62
N TYR A 78 -14.65 6.74 7.69
CA TYR A 78 -14.05 6.03 8.82
C TYR A 78 -13.82 4.53 8.55
N ALA A 79 -14.71 3.90 7.81
CA ALA A 79 -14.65 2.47 7.49
C ALA A 79 -14.86 2.22 5.98
N PRO A 80 -13.92 2.62 5.12
CA PRO A 80 -14.08 2.56 3.65
C PRO A 80 -14.24 1.13 3.12
N LEU A 81 -13.78 0.14 3.86
CA LEU A 81 -13.82 -1.27 3.48
C LEU A 81 -15.10 -1.99 3.89
N ILE A 82 -15.89 -1.42 4.81
CA ILE A 82 -17.13 -2.08 5.25
C ILE A 82 -18.22 -1.78 4.21
N PRO A 83 -18.91 -2.82 3.68
CA PRO A 83 -20.09 -2.62 2.86
C PRO A 83 -21.18 -1.95 3.68
N VAL A 84 -21.77 -0.90 3.14
CA VAL A 84 -22.84 -0.16 3.80
C VAL A 84 -24.15 -0.34 3.03
N ILE A 85 -25.19 -0.75 3.74
CA ILE A 85 -26.57 -0.80 3.28
C ILE A 85 -27.30 0.35 3.95
N ILE A 86 -28.04 1.13 3.17
CA ILE A 86 -28.82 2.25 3.67
C ILE A 86 -30.22 1.76 4.07
N LEU A 87 -30.67 2.14 5.27
CA LEU A 87 -32.08 2.08 5.66
C LEU A 87 -32.73 3.45 5.40
N THR A 88 -33.90 3.44 4.76
CA THR A 88 -34.62 4.68 4.42
C THR A 88 -36.11 4.55 4.72
N ALA A 89 -36.77 5.67 5.02
CA ALA A 89 -38.23 5.75 5.01
C ALA A 89 -38.78 5.73 3.58
N LEU A 90 -40.09 5.46 3.44
CA LEU A 90 -40.76 5.31 2.12
C LEU A 90 -40.61 6.54 1.21
N ASP A 91 -40.45 7.73 1.79
CA ASP A 91 -40.45 9.01 1.06
C ASP A 91 -39.04 9.45 0.59
N ASP A 92 -37.98 8.74 0.94
CA ASP A 92 -36.59 9.11 0.69
C ASP A 92 -35.88 8.27 -0.41
N GLU A 93 -36.65 7.73 -1.36
CA GLU A 93 -36.10 6.84 -2.41
C GLU A 93 -35.07 7.56 -3.30
N SER A 94 -35.25 8.86 -3.54
CA SER A 94 -34.27 9.66 -4.28
C SER A 94 -32.92 9.80 -3.55
N MET A 95 -32.95 9.95 -2.24
CA MET A 95 -31.76 10.03 -1.40
C MET A 95 -31.06 8.67 -1.27
N ALA A 96 -31.85 7.59 -1.19
CA ALA A 96 -31.33 6.24 -1.19
C ALA A 96 -30.60 5.90 -2.50
N LEU A 97 -31.18 6.28 -3.66
CA LEU A 97 -30.55 6.11 -4.97
C LEU A 97 -29.24 6.91 -5.09
N ALA A 98 -29.25 8.16 -4.61
CA ALA A 98 -28.05 8.97 -4.54
C ALA A 98 -26.96 8.35 -3.63
N GLY A 99 -27.34 7.69 -2.56
CA GLY A 99 -26.43 6.92 -1.69
C GLY A 99 -25.78 5.74 -2.42
N VAL A 100 -26.54 5.00 -3.20
CA VAL A 100 -26.01 3.90 -4.03
C VAL A 100 -25.04 4.42 -5.08
N GLN A 101 -25.35 5.56 -5.74
CA GLN A 101 -24.45 6.23 -6.68
C GLN A 101 -23.13 6.68 -6.01
N GLN A 102 -23.16 6.96 -4.72
CA GLN A 102 -21.98 7.32 -3.91
C GLN A 102 -21.28 6.14 -3.27
N GLY A 103 -21.69 4.90 -3.59
CA GLY A 103 -20.99 3.67 -3.18
C GLY A 103 -21.62 2.88 -2.02
N ALA A 104 -22.87 3.16 -1.65
CA ALA A 104 -23.63 2.23 -0.82
C ALA A 104 -23.88 0.93 -1.62
N GLN A 105 -23.81 -0.22 -0.92
CA GLN A 105 -23.96 -1.52 -1.59
C GLN A 105 -25.42 -1.82 -1.97
N ASP A 106 -26.33 -1.31 -1.20
CA ASP A 106 -27.77 -1.45 -1.42
C ASP A 106 -28.54 -0.44 -0.57
N TYR A 107 -29.84 -0.34 -0.80
CA TYR A 107 -30.74 0.34 0.11
C TYR A 107 -31.97 -0.50 0.41
N LEU A 108 -32.53 -0.34 1.60
CA LEU A 108 -33.72 -1.04 2.07
C LEU A 108 -34.73 -0.04 2.62
N VAL A 109 -35.99 -0.20 2.22
CA VAL A 109 -37.10 0.63 2.70
C VAL A 109 -37.67 0.04 3.98
N LYS A 110 -37.64 0.76 5.09
CA LYS A 110 -38.09 0.31 6.43
C LYS A 110 -39.50 -0.31 6.40
N GLY A 111 -40.42 0.31 5.70
CA GLY A 111 -41.79 -0.18 5.59
C GLY A 111 -42.00 -1.46 4.76
N LYS A 112 -40.96 -1.90 4.02
CA LYS A 112 -40.97 -3.11 3.18
C LYS A 112 -39.96 -4.16 3.69
N LEU A 113 -39.33 -3.92 4.85
CA LEU A 113 -38.29 -4.77 5.39
C LEU A 113 -38.88 -6.13 5.85
N ASN A 114 -38.30 -7.21 5.36
CA ASN A 114 -38.62 -8.56 5.80
C ASN A 114 -37.32 -9.39 5.89
N LYS A 115 -37.43 -10.61 6.47
CA LYS A 115 -36.28 -11.49 6.69
C LYS A 115 -35.49 -11.77 5.40
N ASP A 116 -36.18 -12.14 4.33
CA ASP A 116 -35.52 -12.55 3.08
C ASP A 116 -34.81 -11.38 2.39
N THR A 117 -35.41 -10.19 2.39
CA THR A 117 -34.81 -9.00 1.79
C THR A 117 -33.60 -8.55 2.58
N LEU A 118 -33.67 -8.53 3.92
CA LEU A 118 -32.56 -8.10 4.78
C LEU A 118 -31.39 -9.08 4.71
N VAL A 119 -31.66 -10.40 4.90
CA VAL A 119 -30.62 -11.43 4.84
C VAL A 119 -29.93 -11.44 3.47
N ARG A 120 -30.71 -11.38 2.38
CA ARG A 120 -30.16 -11.35 1.03
C ARG A 120 -29.31 -10.10 0.78
N ALA A 121 -29.76 -8.93 1.20
CA ALA A 121 -29.00 -7.69 1.04
C ALA A 121 -27.66 -7.76 1.81
N LEU A 122 -27.66 -8.26 3.06
CA LEU A 122 -26.45 -8.44 3.86
C LEU A 122 -25.47 -9.42 3.18
N ILE A 123 -25.95 -10.61 2.79
CA ILE A 123 -25.10 -11.62 2.15
C ILE A 123 -24.53 -11.11 0.83
N TYR A 124 -25.35 -10.43 0.00
CA TYR A 124 -24.90 -9.90 -1.28
C TYR A 124 -23.98 -8.69 -1.12
N ALA A 125 -24.21 -7.83 -0.15
CA ALA A 125 -23.29 -6.74 0.16
C ALA A 125 -21.92 -7.27 0.57
N ILE A 126 -21.89 -8.25 1.46
CA ILE A 126 -20.66 -8.93 1.89
C ILE A 126 -20.01 -9.66 0.70
N ALA A 127 -20.78 -10.39 -0.10
CA ALA A 127 -20.26 -11.13 -1.24
C ALA A 127 -19.71 -10.22 -2.35
N ARG A 128 -20.38 -9.10 -2.64
CA ARG A 128 -19.92 -8.10 -3.61
C ARG A 128 -18.70 -7.34 -3.09
N ASN A 129 -18.64 -7.10 -1.78
CA ASN A 129 -17.48 -6.47 -1.14
C ASN A 129 -16.33 -7.47 -0.92
N ARG A 130 -16.63 -8.76 -0.80
CA ARG A 130 -15.66 -9.84 -0.98
C ARG A 130 -15.43 -9.97 -2.47
N LYS A 131 -14.26 -9.61 -2.95
CA LYS A 131 -13.82 -10.01 -4.30
C LYS A 131 -14.08 -11.52 -4.46
N PRO A 132 -14.45 -11.98 -5.67
CA PRO A 132 -14.53 -13.42 -5.90
C PRO A 132 -13.21 -14.01 -5.41
N ALA A 133 -13.31 -14.88 -4.40
CA ALA A 133 -12.25 -15.80 -4.09
C ALA A 133 -12.06 -16.61 -5.37
N GLU A 134 -11.03 -16.34 -6.12
CA GLU A 134 -10.48 -17.35 -7.01
C GLU A 134 -10.30 -18.62 -6.17
N PRO A 135 -10.55 -19.80 -6.75
CA PRO A 135 -10.59 -21.05 -6.00
C PRO A 135 -9.36 -21.17 -5.13
N ALA A 136 -9.57 -21.59 -3.89
CA ALA A 136 -8.55 -21.76 -2.85
C ALA A 136 -7.34 -22.52 -3.39
N ALA A 137 -6.42 -21.77 -3.96
CA ALA A 137 -5.06 -22.18 -4.20
C ALA A 137 -4.23 -21.53 -3.11
N ARG A 138 -3.80 -22.32 -2.15
CA ARG A 138 -2.69 -22.14 -1.20
C ARG A 138 -2.61 -20.71 -0.62
N SER A 139 -2.32 -20.58 0.66
CA SER A 139 -1.83 -19.38 1.31
C SER A 139 -0.77 -18.69 0.43
N GLN A 140 -1.22 -17.97 -0.61
CA GLN A 140 -0.34 -17.11 -1.39
C GLN A 140 -0.05 -15.94 -0.47
N ASP A 141 1.18 -15.84 -0.07
CA ASP A 141 1.73 -14.73 0.66
C ASP A 141 1.28 -13.44 -0.04
N LEU A 142 0.62 -12.57 0.72
CA LEU A 142 0.35 -11.20 0.26
C LEU A 142 1.66 -10.59 -0.22
N ALA A 143 1.62 -9.71 -1.22
CA ALA A 143 2.80 -9.06 -1.76
C ALA A 143 3.74 -8.59 -0.66
N HIS A 144 5.03 -8.85 -0.81
CA HIS A 144 6.04 -8.29 0.08
C HIS A 144 6.19 -6.79 -0.23
N VAL A 145 5.71 -5.96 0.69
CA VAL A 145 5.71 -4.50 0.52
C VAL A 145 6.99 -3.90 1.09
N VAL A 146 7.75 -3.21 0.24
CA VAL A 146 9.03 -2.57 0.58
C VAL A 146 8.92 -1.07 0.37
N GLY A 147 9.12 -0.28 1.43
CA GLY A 147 9.11 1.18 1.38
C GLY A 147 10.51 1.75 1.17
N PHE A 148 10.58 2.86 0.44
CA PHE A 148 11.79 3.70 0.32
C PHE A 148 11.47 5.10 0.82
N LEU A 149 12.27 5.58 1.77
CA LEU A 149 12.10 6.89 2.40
C LEU A 149 13.41 7.68 2.34
N GLY A 150 13.37 8.89 1.87
CA GLY A 150 14.53 9.77 1.79
C GLY A 150 14.75 10.58 3.06
N SER A 151 16.00 10.68 3.50
CA SER A 151 16.37 11.58 4.60
C SER A 151 16.17 13.04 4.22
N ASN A 152 16.44 13.37 2.95
CA ASN A 152 16.31 14.74 2.42
C ASN A 152 15.90 14.70 0.94
N GLY A 153 15.56 15.84 0.36
CA GLY A 153 15.38 15.98 -1.08
C GLY A 153 16.68 15.70 -1.86
N GLY A 154 16.58 14.98 -2.98
CA GLY A 154 17.73 14.73 -3.84
C GLY A 154 18.68 13.61 -3.40
N VAL A 155 18.42 12.90 -2.30
CA VAL A 155 19.25 11.76 -1.86
C VAL A 155 19.14 10.52 -2.75
N GLY A 156 18.22 10.51 -3.72
CA GLY A 156 18.05 9.44 -4.69
C GLY A 156 17.05 8.35 -4.32
N THR A 157 16.09 8.65 -3.45
CA THR A 157 15.05 7.70 -2.98
C THR A 157 14.32 7.06 -4.15
N THR A 158 13.75 7.86 -5.04
CA THR A 158 13.03 7.39 -6.24
C THR A 158 13.92 6.53 -7.15
N THR A 159 15.20 6.91 -7.30
CA THR A 159 16.16 6.12 -8.09
C THR A 159 16.39 4.75 -7.45
N MET A 160 16.56 4.70 -6.12
CA MET A 160 16.72 3.43 -5.40
C MET A 160 15.46 2.57 -5.50
N ALA A 161 14.28 3.15 -5.32
CA ALA A 161 13.00 2.44 -5.44
C ALA A 161 12.80 1.86 -6.86
N ALA A 162 13.07 2.64 -7.90
CA ALA A 162 12.93 2.20 -9.28
C ALA A 162 13.93 1.07 -9.63
N HIS A 163 15.21 1.22 -9.29
CA HIS A 163 16.18 0.14 -9.49
C HIS A 163 15.87 -1.09 -8.65
N CYS A 164 15.32 -0.93 -7.44
CA CYS A 164 14.85 -2.03 -6.61
C CYS A 164 13.74 -2.83 -7.30
N ALA A 165 12.71 -2.15 -7.81
CA ALA A 165 11.61 -2.81 -8.52
C ALA A 165 12.11 -3.63 -9.72
N LEU A 166 13.02 -3.06 -10.53
CA LEU A 166 13.61 -3.75 -11.66
C LEU A 166 14.48 -4.95 -11.24
N GLN A 167 15.28 -4.79 -10.20
CA GLN A 167 16.14 -5.85 -9.68
C GLN A 167 15.35 -6.98 -9.03
N LEU A 168 14.26 -6.67 -8.32
CA LEU A 168 13.37 -7.69 -7.76
C LEU A 168 12.75 -8.54 -8.87
N ASN A 169 12.20 -7.91 -9.91
CA ASN A 169 11.67 -8.64 -11.05
C ASN A 169 12.76 -9.51 -11.71
N ARG A 170 13.95 -8.95 -11.97
CA ARG A 170 15.06 -9.67 -12.60
C ARG A 170 15.54 -10.86 -11.78
N GLN A 171 15.63 -10.72 -10.44
CA GLN A 171 16.18 -11.76 -9.57
C GLN A 171 15.16 -12.83 -9.20
N THR A 172 13.88 -12.56 -9.33
CA THR A 172 12.80 -13.46 -8.87
C THR A 172 11.90 -13.94 -10.00
N GLU A 173 11.95 -13.27 -11.16
CA GLU A 173 11.02 -13.46 -12.29
C GLU A 173 9.54 -13.26 -11.89
N GLN A 174 9.32 -12.56 -10.75
CA GLN A 174 7.98 -12.30 -10.22
C GLN A 174 7.48 -10.92 -10.63
N LYS A 175 6.16 -10.75 -10.60
CA LYS A 175 5.51 -9.45 -10.85
C LYS A 175 5.79 -8.47 -9.73
N VAL A 176 6.20 -7.27 -10.10
CA VAL A 176 6.52 -6.17 -9.19
C VAL A 176 5.70 -4.94 -9.58
N LEU A 177 5.11 -4.29 -8.57
CA LEU A 177 4.49 -2.97 -8.71
C LEU A 177 5.39 -1.93 -8.07
N LEU A 178 5.74 -0.88 -8.79
CA LEU A 178 6.29 0.34 -8.22
C LEU A 178 5.14 1.34 -8.00
N VAL A 179 5.00 1.86 -6.79
CA VAL A 179 4.01 2.88 -6.43
C VAL A 179 4.74 4.16 -6.07
N ASP A 180 4.45 5.23 -6.78
CA ASP A 180 5.01 6.56 -6.49
C ASP A 180 4.04 7.33 -5.58
N LEU A 181 4.39 7.44 -4.29
CA LEU A 181 3.65 8.23 -3.30
C LEU A 181 4.23 9.62 -3.08
N ASP A 182 5.32 9.99 -3.76
CA ASP A 182 5.82 11.37 -3.72
C ASP A 182 4.94 12.28 -4.58
N CYS A 183 3.85 12.76 -3.99
CA CYS A 183 2.91 13.66 -4.65
C CYS A 183 3.55 14.99 -5.09
N SER A 184 4.77 15.28 -4.66
CA SER A 184 5.44 16.55 -4.97
C SER A 184 6.31 16.50 -6.21
N SER A 185 6.83 15.35 -6.62
CA SER A 185 7.77 15.25 -7.74
C SER A 185 7.40 14.29 -8.85
N SER A 186 6.69 13.20 -8.56
CA SER A 186 6.40 12.10 -9.50
C SER A 186 7.65 11.63 -10.28
N GLY A 187 8.74 11.50 -9.57
CA GLY A 187 10.05 11.20 -10.16
C GLY A 187 10.12 9.82 -10.83
N ALA A 188 9.31 8.86 -10.39
CA ALA A 188 9.29 7.52 -10.96
C ALA A 188 8.86 7.51 -12.44
N SER A 189 7.83 8.25 -12.80
CA SER A 189 7.37 8.39 -14.20
C SER A 189 8.46 8.96 -15.10
N PHE A 190 9.17 9.98 -14.61
CA PHE A 190 10.30 10.57 -15.35
C PHE A 190 11.43 9.58 -15.56
N LEU A 191 11.88 8.87 -14.52
CA LEU A 191 12.96 7.89 -14.61
C LEU A 191 12.59 6.71 -15.52
N MET A 192 11.35 6.26 -15.46
CA MET A 192 10.83 5.16 -16.27
C MET A 192 10.41 5.59 -17.68
N LYS A 193 10.44 6.90 -17.97
CA LYS A 193 9.95 7.48 -19.25
C LYS A 193 8.55 7.03 -19.59
N VAL A 194 7.69 7.04 -18.61
CA VAL A 194 6.31 6.63 -18.73
C VAL A 194 5.45 7.87 -18.73
N GLU A 195 4.66 8.00 -19.77
CA GLU A 195 3.57 8.98 -19.84
C GLU A 195 2.27 8.23 -19.58
N SER A 196 1.56 8.60 -18.52
CA SER A 196 0.27 8.01 -18.17
C SER A 196 -0.77 9.12 -18.00
N PRO A 197 -1.96 8.98 -18.60
CA PRO A 197 -3.06 9.90 -18.35
C PRO A 197 -3.68 9.72 -16.97
N TYR A 198 -3.35 8.63 -16.29
CA TYR A 198 -3.88 8.28 -14.98
C TYR A 198 -2.76 8.18 -13.93
N SER A 199 -3.14 8.37 -12.69
CA SER A 199 -2.24 8.37 -11.54
C SER A 199 -2.86 7.68 -10.33
N LEU A 200 -2.13 7.64 -9.23
CA LEU A 200 -2.62 7.23 -7.92
C LEU A 200 -3.91 7.98 -7.51
N LEU A 201 -4.04 9.27 -7.89
CA LEU A 201 -5.26 10.04 -7.60
C LEU A 201 -6.48 9.42 -8.27
N ASP A 202 -6.36 9.04 -9.53
CA ASP A 202 -7.47 8.42 -10.28
C ASP A 202 -7.87 7.07 -9.65
N ALA A 203 -6.90 6.29 -9.18
CA ALA A 203 -7.17 5.06 -8.43
C ALA A 203 -7.89 5.33 -7.12
N THR A 204 -7.46 6.36 -6.36
CA THR A 204 -8.02 6.70 -5.06
C THR A 204 -9.37 7.38 -5.12
N GLU A 205 -9.66 8.13 -6.18
CA GLU A 205 -10.96 8.76 -6.40
C GLU A 205 -12.03 7.78 -6.88
N ASN A 206 -11.62 6.70 -7.55
CA ASN A 206 -12.52 5.71 -8.14
C ASN A 206 -12.44 4.33 -7.48
N LEU A 207 -12.33 4.27 -6.15
CA LEU A 207 -12.22 3.02 -5.40
C LEU A 207 -13.34 2.02 -5.69
N HIS A 208 -14.56 2.51 -5.96
CA HIS A 208 -15.72 1.70 -6.32
C HIS A 208 -15.60 1.00 -7.68
N ARG A 209 -14.67 1.45 -8.53
CA ARG A 209 -14.40 0.89 -9.86
C ARG A 209 -13.16 0.00 -9.88
N LEU A 210 -12.46 -0.15 -8.74
CA LEU A 210 -11.26 -0.96 -8.66
C LEU A 210 -11.59 -2.43 -8.91
N ASP A 211 -11.49 -2.82 -10.16
CA ASP A 211 -11.47 -4.20 -10.64
C ASP A 211 -10.21 -4.42 -11.50
N THR A 212 -10.01 -5.63 -11.97
CA THR A 212 -8.83 -5.98 -12.80
C THR A 212 -8.81 -5.24 -14.14
N GLY A 213 -9.96 -4.85 -14.68
CA GLY A 213 -10.07 -4.09 -15.93
C GLY A 213 -9.66 -2.63 -15.73
N TYR A 214 -10.24 -1.95 -14.73
CA TYR A 214 -9.90 -0.58 -14.38
C TYR A 214 -8.44 -0.47 -13.92
N TRP A 215 -7.97 -1.44 -13.12
CA TRP A 215 -6.57 -1.49 -12.65
C TRP A 215 -5.57 -1.44 -13.81
N LYS A 216 -5.80 -2.23 -14.87
CA LYS A 216 -4.95 -2.20 -16.08
C LYS A 216 -4.93 -0.84 -16.79
N GLY A 217 -5.96 -0.05 -16.62
CA GLY A 217 -6.01 1.32 -17.18
C GLY A 217 -5.25 2.34 -16.33
N VAL A 218 -5.15 2.13 -15.01
CA VAL A 218 -4.53 3.08 -14.09
C VAL A 218 -3.02 2.86 -13.94
N ILE A 219 -2.57 1.61 -14.03
CA ILE A 219 -1.15 1.28 -14.05
C ILE A 219 -0.56 1.44 -15.45
N THR A 220 0.75 1.60 -15.51
CA THR A 220 1.50 1.53 -16.78
C THR A 220 2.57 0.46 -16.67
N THR A 221 2.57 -0.47 -17.61
CA THR A 221 3.61 -1.50 -17.69
C THR A 221 4.87 -0.89 -18.28
N TYR A 222 5.94 -0.85 -17.49
CA TYR A 222 7.25 -0.38 -17.94
C TYR A 222 7.94 -1.43 -18.80
N ARG A 223 7.93 -2.68 -18.35
CA ARG A 223 8.38 -3.88 -19.05
C ARG A 223 7.65 -5.10 -18.51
N GLU A 224 7.80 -6.24 -19.16
CA GLU A 224 7.18 -7.47 -18.68
C GLU A 224 7.52 -7.75 -17.22
N GLY A 225 6.50 -7.89 -16.39
CA GLY A 225 6.62 -8.16 -14.97
C GLY A 225 6.87 -6.93 -14.08
N VAL A 226 7.00 -5.71 -14.63
CA VAL A 226 7.17 -4.48 -13.84
C VAL A 226 6.14 -3.43 -14.25
N ASP A 227 5.22 -3.15 -13.35
CA ASP A 227 4.19 -2.14 -13.48
C ASP A 227 4.49 -0.92 -12.59
N LEU A 228 4.09 0.25 -13.05
CA LEU A 228 4.11 1.52 -12.31
C LEU A 228 2.69 1.99 -12.04
N LEU A 229 2.40 2.35 -10.80
CA LEU A 229 1.31 3.23 -10.42
C LEU A 229 1.88 4.64 -10.23
N PRO A 230 1.67 5.54 -11.21
CA PRO A 230 2.31 6.86 -11.18
C PRO A 230 1.77 7.73 -10.05
N GLY A 231 2.61 8.58 -9.49
CA GLY A 231 2.18 9.67 -8.63
C GLY A 231 1.44 10.78 -9.41
N PRO A 232 0.77 11.70 -8.72
CA PRO A 232 -0.09 12.72 -9.33
C PRO A 232 0.64 13.80 -10.12
N GLY A 233 1.94 13.91 -9.96
CA GLY A 233 2.76 14.96 -10.60
C GLY A 233 2.67 16.32 -9.90
N ALA A 234 3.76 17.08 -10.00
CA ALA A 234 3.89 18.40 -9.39
C ALA A 234 2.88 19.45 -9.95
N THR A 235 2.34 19.22 -11.13
CA THR A 235 1.37 20.10 -11.79
C THR A 235 -0.08 19.78 -11.43
N SER A 236 -0.33 18.72 -10.68
CA SER A 236 -1.67 18.39 -10.23
C SER A 236 -2.17 19.43 -9.24
N ILE A 237 -3.30 20.04 -9.54
CA ILE A 237 -4.05 20.94 -8.64
C ILE A 237 -5.01 20.17 -7.73
N ARG A 238 -5.08 18.85 -7.85
CA ARG A 238 -5.92 18.00 -7.01
C ARG A 238 -5.31 17.86 -5.62
N GLU A 239 -6.15 17.70 -4.62
CA GLU A 239 -5.69 17.40 -3.26
C GLU A 239 -5.00 16.04 -3.18
N ALA A 240 -4.00 15.95 -2.31
CA ALA A 240 -3.36 14.67 -2.03
C ALA A 240 -4.38 13.65 -1.49
N PRO A 241 -4.28 12.38 -1.90
CA PRO A 241 -5.24 11.38 -1.45
C PRO A 241 -5.10 11.12 0.05
N THR A 242 -6.22 10.79 0.70
CA THR A 242 -6.15 10.37 2.12
C THR A 242 -5.44 9.03 2.24
N VAL A 243 -4.82 8.82 3.39
CA VAL A 243 -4.09 7.59 3.72
C VAL A 243 -4.97 6.34 3.55
N GLU A 244 -6.21 6.41 3.98
CA GLU A 244 -7.18 5.31 3.89
C GLU A 244 -7.49 4.92 2.46
N ARG A 245 -7.58 5.89 1.56
CA ARG A 245 -7.79 5.63 0.12
C ARG A 245 -6.57 4.98 -0.51
N VAL A 246 -5.36 5.44 -0.16
CA VAL A 246 -4.12 4.82 -0.61
C VAL A 246 -4.01 3.39 -0.10
N ARG A 247 -4.30 3.15 1.20
CA ARG A 247 -4.36 1.79 1.77
C ARG A 247 -5.30 0.88 1.00
N HIS A 248 -6.47 1.38 0.61
CA HIS A 248 -7.43 0.59 -0.17
C HIS A 248 -6.83 0.17 -1.52
N VAL A 249 -6.18 1.09 -2.23
CA VAL A 249 -5.51 0.80 -3.51
C VAL A 249 -4.39 -0.23 -3.31
N LEU A 250 -3.55 -0.07 -2.28
CA LEU A 250 -2.47 -1.04 -1.99
C LEU A 250 -3.02 -2.43 -1.66
N ARG A 251 -4.05 -2.53 -0.82
CA ARG A 251 -4.69 -3.81 -0.50
C ARG A 251 -5.36 -4.46 -1.71
N PHE A 252 -5.86 -3.66 -2.65
CA PHE A 252 -6.32 -4.17 -3.94
C PHE A 252 -5.17 -4.76 -4.76
N ALA A 253 -4.02 -4.10 -4.76
CA ALA A 253 -2.86 -4.51 -5.54
C ALA A 253 -2.13 -5.74 -4.95
N GLN A 254 -2.13 -5.91 -3.62
CA GLN A 254 -1.39 -6.98 -2.93
C GLN A 254 -1.56 -8.40 -3.52
N PRO A 255 -2.75 -8.88 -3.87
CA PRO A 255 -2.91 -10.22 -4.47
C PRO A 255 -2.50 -10.31 -5.95
N LEU A 256 -2.21 -9.18 -6.60
CA LEU A 256 -1.87 -9.11 -8.03
C LEU A 256 -0.37 -9.15 -8.30
N TYR A 257 0.44 -8.91 -7.27
CA TYR A 257 1.91 -8.81 -7.36
C TYR A 257 2.57 -9.64 -6.27
N SER A 258 3.81 -10.05 -6.49
CA SER A 258 4.62 -10.71 -5.46
C SER A 258 5.39 -9.69 -4.62
N TYR A 259 5.73 -8.55 -5.22
CA TYR A 259 6.39 -7.43 -4.55
C TYR A 259 5.69 -6.12 -4.90
N ILE A 260 5.55 -5.26 -3.89
CA ILE A 260 5.13 -3.85 -4.07
C ILE A 260 6.25 -2.99 -3.51
N VAL A 261 6.88 -2.19 -4.35
CA VAL A 261 7.88 -1.20 -3.96
C VAL A 261 7.20 0.15 -3.89
N ILE A 262 7.31 0.83 -2.75
CA ILE A 262 6.68 2.13 -2.53
C ILE A 262 7.75 3.20 -2.39
N ASP A 263 7.75 4.17 -3.31
CA ASP A 263 8.48 5.41 -3.13
C ASP A 263 7.68 6.34 -2.22
N LEU A 264 8.10 6.45 -0.96
CA LEU A 264 7.44 7.28 0.06
C LEU A 264 7.91 8.75 -0.01
N GLY A 265 8.87 9.05 -0.88
CA GLY A 265 9.48 10.38 -0.96
C GLY A 265 10.18 10.76 0.34
N ARG A 266 9.79 11.89 0.95
CA ARG A 266 10.31 12.37 2.24
C ARG A 266 9.35 12.07 3.38
N LEU A 267 9.88 12.14 4.61
CA LEU A 267 9.05 11.95 5.80
C LEU A 267 7.93 13.00 5.87
N SER A 268 6.71 12.53 5.88
CA SER A 268 5.48 13.31 5.98
C SER A 268 4.46 12.57 6.86
N ALA A 269 3.36 13.22 7.19
CA ALA A 269 2.26 12.54 7.89
C ALA A 269 1.71 11.35 7.08
N SER A 270 1.61 11.53 5.76
CA SER A 270 1.13 10.47 4.86
C SER A 270 2.11 9.30 4.75
N SER A 271 3.42 9.57 4.61
CA SER A 271 4.43 8.50 4.56
C SER A 271 4.54 7.74 5.87
N LEU A 272 4.45 8.42 7.04
CA LEU A 272 4.38 7.76 8.35
C LEU A 272 3.18 6.82 8.46
N ALA A 273 2.01 7.27 8.03
CA ALA A 273 0.81 6.46 8.08
C ALA A 273 0.83 5.26 7.11
N MET A 274 1.72 5.24 6.12
CA MET A 274 1.92 4.12 5.20
C MET A 274 2.91 3.08 5.72
N LEU A 275 3.60 3.35 6.83
CA LEU A 275 4.56 2.39 7.42
C LEU A 275 3.88 1.10 7.88
N ASP A 276 2.62 1.17 8.30
CA ASP A 276 1.84 -0.02 8.68
C ASP A 276 1.62 -1.00 7.52
N GLU A 277 1.62 -0.48 6.29
CA GLU A 277 1.45 -1.28 5.07
C GLU A 277 2.81 -1.79 4.54
N THR A 278 3.95 -1.30 5.06
CA THR A 278 5.29 -1.73 4.63
C THR A 278 5.82 -2.85 5.51
N ARG A 279 6.34 -3.92 4.91
CA ARG A 279 7.02 -4.99 5.63
C ARG A 279 8.46 -4.63 5.97
N ASP A 280 9.18 -4.02 5.02
CA ASP A 280 10.54 -3.55 5.19
C ASP A 280 10.69 -2.12 4.68
N LEU A 281 11.53 -1.32 5.32
CA LEU A 281 11.75 0.07 5.00
C LEU A 281 13.23 0.37 4.78
N PHE A 282 13.56 0.89 3.60
CA PHE A 282 14.87 1.42 3.29
C PHE A 282 14.88 2.95 3.45
N VAL A 283 15.67 3.44 4.41
CA VAL A 283 15.93 4.88 4.54
C VAL A 283 17.17 5.21 3.72
N THR A 284 17.02 6.09 2.74
CA THR A 284 18.11 6.54 1.85
C THR A 284 18.67 7.86 2.32
N THR A 285 19.99 7.93 2.47
CA THR A 285 20.74 9.15 2.81
C THR A 285 22.00 9.28 1.96
N THR A 286 22.67 10.43 2.05
CA THR A 286 23.96 10.71 1.41
C THR A 286 25.00 11.09 2.47
N PRO A 287 26.32 11.10 2.16
CA PRO A 287 27.38 11.42 3.13
C PRO A 287 27.39 12.86 3.61
N ASP A 288 26.59 13.75 3.02
CA ASP A 288 26.57 15.16 3.46
C ASP A 288 25.95 15.33 4.85
N LEU A 289 26.44 16.31 5.58
CA LEU A 289 26.10 16.53 6.99
C LEU A 289 24.60 16.74 7.21
N THR A 290 23.93 17.45 6.31
CA THR A 290 22.50 17.75 6.42
C THR A 290 21.66 16.49 6.27
N ALA A 291 21.98 15.65 5.26
CA ALA A 291 21.28 14.40 5.02
C ALA A 291 21.50 13.41 6.17
N LEU A 292 22.73 13.31 6.70
CA LEU A 292 23.04 12.47 7.86
C LEU A 292 22.29 12.92 9.12
N PHE A 293 22.25 14.24 9.37
CA PHE A 293 21.49 14.79 10.50
C PHE A 293 19.99 14.43 10.40
N GLU A 294 19.38 14.65 9.24
CA GLU A 294 17.98 14.30 9.02
C GLU A 294 17.76 12.77 9.09
N ALA A 295 18.68 11.96 8.55
CA ALA A 295 18.61 10.50 8.67
C ALA A 295 18.57 10.06 10.15
N SER A 296 19.42 10.64 11.00
CA SER A 296 19.44 10.30 12.43
C SER A 296 18.11 10.62 13.12
N ARG A 297 17.49 11.75 12.76
CA ARG A 297 16.18 12.16 13.28
C ARG A 297 15.06 11.22 12.82
N ILE A 298 15.06 10.86 11.54
CA ILE A 298 14.10 9.95 10.94
C ILE A 298 14.20 8.57 11.59
N LEU A 299 15.40 7.99 11.66
CA LEU A 299 15.63 6.68 12.27
C LEU A 299 15.13 6.65 13.72
N ARG A 300 15.45 7.67 14.51
CA ARG A 300 14.98 7.79 15.90
C ARG A 300 13.45 7.82 15.95
N ARG A 301 12.82 8.69 15.14
CA ARG A 301 11.36 8.83 15.11
C ARG A 301 10.64 7.56 14.69
N LEU A 302 11.19 6.81 13.75
CA LEU A 302 10.65 5.51 13.31
C LEU A 302 10.71 4.47 14.43
N LEU A 303 11.84 4.39 15.13
CA LEU A 303 12.01 3.48 16.26
C LEU A 303 11.11 3.85 17.45
N GLU A 304 10.97 5.16 17.76
CA GLU A 304 10.05 5.67 18.78
C GLU A 304 8.58 5.40 18.42
N ALA A 305 8.25 5.42 17.13
CA ALA A 305 6.92 5.04 16.63
C ALA A 305 6.67 3.52 16.61
N GLY A 306 7.64 2.71 17.07
CA GLY A 306 7.50 1.25 17.18
C GLY A 306 7.85 0.48 15.90
N PHE A 307 8.46 1.10 14.89
CA PHE A 307 8.90 0.36 13.72
C PHE A 307 10.07 -0.58 14.11
N ALA A 308 9.95 -1.86 13.80
CA ALA A 308 10.92 -2.86 14.22
C ALA A 308 12.30 -2.62 13.57
N ARG A 309 13.36 -2.64 14.39
CA ARG A 309 14.72 -2.33 13.93
C ARG A 309 15.20 -3.27 12.82
N GLU A 310 14.81 -4.52 12.86
CA GLU A 310 15.16 -5.57 11.89
C GLU A 310 14.56 -5.32 10.50
N ARG A 311 13.48 -4.57 10.46
CA ARG A 311 12.74 -4.19 9.24
C ARG A 311 13.19 -2.84 8.67
N LEU A 312 14.13 -2.17 9.34
CA LEU A 312 14.60 -0.84 8.98
C LEU A 312 16.05 -0.93 8.48
N GLN A 313 16.28 -0.61 7.22
CA GLN A 313 17.58 -0.63 6.57
C GLN A 313 18.03 0.77 6.18
N LEU A 314 19.27 1.14 6.53
CA LEU A 314 19.85 2.42 6.12
C LEU A 314 20.73 2.23 4.87
N LEU A 315 20.42 2.97 3.81
CA LEU A 315 21.20 3.01 2.57
C LEU A 315 22.01 4.32 2.49
N LEU A 316 23.31 4.20 2.37
CA LEU A 316 24.20 5.33 2.09
C LEU A 316 24.41 5.43 0.58
N ASN A 317 23.71 6.36 -0.06
CA ASN A 317 23.84 6.65 -1.49
C ASN A 317 24.96 7.70 -1.75
N ARG A 318 25.47 7.76 -2.96
CA ARG A 318 26.51 8.70 -3.42
C ARG A 318 27.77 8.69 -2.55
N ARG A 319 28.20 7.50 -2.14
CA ARG A 319 29.47 7.35 -1.45
C ARG A 319 30.63 7.49 -2.44
N GLU A 320 31.53 8.40 -2.22
CA GLU A 320 32.75 8.53 -3.01
C GLU A 320 33.66 7.31 -2.82
N LYS A 321 34.30 6.85 -3.91
CA LYS A 321 35.28 5.73 -3.86
C LYS A 321 36.45 6.02 -2.93
N LYS A 322 36.90 7.28 -2.87
CA LYS A 322 38.01 7.76 -2.05
C LYS A 322 37.52 8.73 -0.99
N SER A 323 36.45 8.36 -0.27
CA SER A 323 35.94 9.19 0.82
C SER A 323 36.96 9.26 1.94
N SER A 324 37.20 10.46 2.46
CA SER A 324 38.01 10.70 3.67
C SER A 324 37.32 10.23 4.95
N VAL A 325 36.00 10.03 4.89
CA VAL A 325 35.16 9.58 6.02
C VAL A 325 34.87 8.09 5.82
N ALA A 326 35.36 7.28 6.75
CA ALA A 326 35.06 5.86 6.77
C ALA A 326 33.59 5.61 7.12
N VAL A 327 33.01 4.53 6.60
CA VAL A 327 31.60 4.15 6.85
C VAL A 327 31.34 3.99 8.35
N GLU A 328 32.30 3.41 9.07
CA GLU A 328 32.25 3.17 10.52
C GLU A 328 32.10 4.48 11.33
N HIS A 329 32.69 5.58 10.85
CA HIS A 329 32.52 6.89 11.47
C HIS A 329 31.10 7.45 11.27
N ILE A 330 30.53 7.21 10.07
CA ILE A 330 29.14 7.60 9.78
C ILE A 330 28.18 6.78 10.66
N GLU A 331 28.39 5.47 10.75
CA GLU A 331 27.58 4.58 11.60
C GLU A 331 27.63 5.00 13.06
N SER A 332 28.85 5.32 13.55
CA SER A 332 29.04 5.80 14.92
C SER A 332 28.31 7.10 15.19
N ALA A 333 28.36 8.05 14.23
CA ALA A 333 27.69 9.35 14.34
C ALA A 333 26.15 9.21 14.29
N LEU A 334 25.64 8.28 13.48
CA LEU A 334 24.21 8.01 13.35
C LEU A 334 23.65 7.13 14.48
N GLY A 335 24.49 6.37 15.17
CA GLY A 335 24.07 5.31 16.10
C GLY A 335 23.31 4.19 15.42
N TYR A 336 23.49 4.02 14.11
CA TYR A 336 22.76 3.05 13.29
C TYR A 336 23.66 2.46 12.20
N PRO A 337 23.62 1.13 11.97
CA PRO A 337 24.47 0.49 10.97
C PRO A 337 23.99 0.82 9.54
N ILE A 338 24.93 0.98 8.62
CA ILE A 338 24.68 1.13 7.19
C ILE A 338 24.48 -0.27 6.59
N TYR A 339 23.29 -0.53 6.11
CA TYR A 339 22.93 -1.81 5.51
C TYR A 339 23.61 -2.02 4.16
N GLY A 340 23.66 -0.96 3.35
CA GLY A 340 24.31 -0.95 2.04
C GLY A 340 24.80 0.44 1.65
N ALA A 341 25.90 0.47 0.92
CA ALA A 341 26.48 1.71 0.39
C ALA A 341 26.53 1.64 -1.15
N ILE A 342 25.99 2.68 -1.79
CA ILE A 342 25.99 2.84 -3.25
C ILE A 342 27.01 3.89 -3.61
N LEU A 343 27.96 3.53 -4.49
CA LEU A 343 29.00 4.44 -4.93
C LEU A 343 28.45 5.54 -5.80
N ASP A 344 29.02 6.73 -5.65
CA ASP A 344 28.74 7.85 -6.54
C ASP A 344 29.45 7.64 -7.89
N MET A 345 28.68 7.75 -8.97
CA MET A 345 29.14 7.51 -10.34
C MET A 345 28.58 8.63 -11.25
N PRO A 346 28.96 9.90 -11.00
CA PRO A 346 28.36 11.02 -11.71
C PRO A 346 28.55 10.96 -13.21
N GLU A 347 29.73 10.58 -13.70
CA GLU A 347 30.03 10.50 -15.13
C GLU A 347 29.14 9.47 -15.85
N GLU A 348 28.98 8.28 -15.24
CA GLU A 348 28.12 7.21 -15.78
C GLU A 348 26.64 7.63 -15.81
N LEU A 349 26.20 8.32 -14.76
CA LEU A 349 24.81 8.82 -14.68
C LEU A 349 24.57 9.97 -15.66
N ASP A 350 25.51 10.87 -15.84
CA ASP A 350 25.41 11.99 -16.79
C ASP A 350 25.33 11.46 -18.23
N GLU A 351 26.16 10.48 -18.60
CA GLU A 351 26.07 9.79 -19.90
C GLU A 351 24.74 9.07 -20.10
N ALA A 352 24.28 8.38 -19.06
CA ALA A 352 22.99 7.69 -19.11
C ALA A 352 21.83 8.67 -19.23
N TYR A 353 21.91 9.82 -18.54
CA TYR A 353 20.88 10.86 -18.61
C TYR A 353 20.86 11.56 -19.97
N ALA A 354 22.04 11.90 -20.52
CA ALA A 354 22.15 12.43 -21.87
C ALA A 354 21.57 11.48 -22.92
N GLY A 355 21.82 10.18 -22.75
CA GLY A 355 21.25 9.10 -23.59
C GLY A 355 19.81 8.73 -23.23
N ARG A 356 19.19 9.38 -22.26
CA ARG A 356 17.87 9.03 -21.72
C ARG A 356 17.76 7.55 -21.27
N ARG A 357 18.83 6.97 -20.70
CA ARG A 357 18.92 5.57 -20.23
C ARG A 357 18.96 5.51 -18.70
N PHE A 358 18.04 6.18 -18.02
CA PHE A 358 18.05 6.38 -16.57
C PHE A 358 18.07 5.09 -15.73
N LEU A 359 17.47 4.04 -16.23
CA LEU A 359 17.33 2.75 -15.54
C LEU A 359 18.00 1.60 -16.33
N ASP A 360 19.07 1.90 -17.08
CA ASP A 360 19.84 0.88 -17.81
C ASP A 360 20.41 -0.16 -16.83
N GLU A 361 20.24 -1.43 -17.17
CA GLU A 361 20.71 -2.56 -16.35
C GLU A 361 22.23 -2.67 -16.27
N ASN A 362 22.96 -2.02 -17.19
CA ASN A 362 24.41 -1.98 -17.20
C ASN A 362 24.99 -0.97 -16.20
N LEU A 363 24.19 -0.02 -15.73
CA LEU A 363 24.62 0.98 -14.75
C LEU A 363 25.13 0.34 -13.47
N GLN A 364 26.21 0.90 -12.91
CA GLN A 364 26.79 0.41 -11.67
C GLN A 364 25.79 0.55 -10.51
N VAL A 365 24.99 1.65 -10.48
CA VAL A 365 23.93 1.81 -9.49
C VAL A 365 22.94 0.65 -9.53
N HIS A 366 22.52 0.19 -10.72
CA HIS A 366 21.62 -0.95 -10.88
C HIS A 366 22.24 -2.23 -10.31
N LYS A 367 23.52 -2.50 -10.60
CA LYS A 367 24.23 -3.68 -10.08
C LYS A 367 24.41 -3.64 -8.57
N GLN A 368 24.75 -2.47 -8.00
CA GLN A 368 24.92 -2.29 -6.55
C GLN A 368 23.60 -2.43 -5.79
N VAL A 369 22.51 -1.86 -6.29
CA VAL A 369 21.17 -2.10 -5.74
C VAL A 369 20.83 -3.59 -5.77
N GLY A 370 21.17 -4.27 -6.86
CA GLY A 370 21.00 -5.73 -6.97
C GLY A 370 21.78 -6.52 -5.91
N GLN A 371 22.98 -6.08 -5.52
CA GLN A 371 23.78 -6.70 -4.44
C GLN A 371 23.12 -6.47 -3.07
N VAL A 372 22.66 -5.25 -2.80
CA VAL A 372 21.94 -4.93 -1.57
C VAL A 372 20.68 -5.80 -1.42
N LEU A 373 19.94 -5.98 -2.51
CA LEU A 373 18.73 -6.80 -2.50
C LEU A 373 19.00 -8.29 -2.32
N ARG A 374 20.09 -8.83 -2.90
CA ARG A 374 20.49 -10.23 -2.63
C ARG A 374 20.79 -10.43 -1.15
N LYS A 375 21.55 -9.51 -0.53
CA LYS A 375 21.82 -9.52 0.90
C LYS A 375 20.52 -9.46 1.71
N TRP A 376 19.60 -8.56 1.34
CA TRP A 376 18.31 -8.40 2.03
C TRP A 376 17.42 -9.64 1.93
N ARG A 377 17.42 -10.31 0.76
CA ARG A 377 16.68 -11.55 0.55
C ARG A 377 17.35 -12.79 1.15
N GLY A 378 18.55 -12.67 1.74
CA GLY A 378 19.31 -13.80 2.26
C GLY A 378 19.82 -14.75 1.17
N VAL A 379 19.99 -14.27 -0.06
CA VAL A 379 20.55 -15.07 -1.16
C VAL A 379 22.07 -14.94 -1.12
N GLU A 380 22.76 -16.03 -0.71
CA GLU A 380 24.22 -16.05 -0.68
C GLU A 380 24.79 -15.81 -2.09
N GLU A 381 25.79 -14.92 -2.21
CA GLU A 381 26.62 -14.85 -3.41
C GLU A 381 27.40 -16.18 -3.51
N LYS A 382 27.11 -16.98 -4.52
CA LYS A 382 28.06 -18.03 -4.92
C LYS A 382 29.39 -17.32 -5.23
N ALA A 383 30.39 -17.53 -4.37
CA ALA A 383 31.75 -17.05 -4.63
C ALA A 383 32.10 -17.43 -6.08
N PRO A 384 32.72 -16.53 -6.86
CA PRO A 384 33.15 -16.87 -8.20
C PRO A 384 34.02 -18.11 -8.09
N SER A 385 33.63 -19.22 -8.72
CA SER A 385 34.42 -20.45 -8.76
C SER A 385 35.77 -20.06 -9.33
N SER A 386 36.81 -20.12 -8.50
CA SER A 386 38.22 -19.98 -8.92
C SER A 386 38.65 -21.21 -9.70
N SER A 387 38.03 -21.42 -10.87
CA SER A 387 38.50 -22.36 -11.88
C SER A 387 39.52 -21.67 -12.75
N GLY A 388 40.78 -21.64 -12.30
CA GLY A 388 41.84 -21.07 -13.13
C GLY A 388 43.21 -20.92 -12.46
N LEU A 389 43.62 -21.86 -11.60
CA LEU A 389 45.02 -21.93 -11.15
C LEU A 389 45.41 -23.39 -10.87
N GLY A 390 45.39 -24.20 -11.90
CA GLY A 390 45.79 -25.58 -11.87
C GLY A 390 46.72 -25.95 -13.03
N PHE A 391 47.63 -25.03 -13.49
CA PHE A 391 48.51 -25.37 -14.62
C PHE A 391 49.97 -24.87 -14.47
N PHE A 392 50.51 -24.64 -13.28
CA PHE A 392 51.94 -24.38 -13.08
C PHE A 392 52.46 -25.09 -11.85
N LYS A 393 52.55 -26.43 -11.91
CA LYS A 393 53.38 -27.23 -11.01
C LYS A 393 53.77 -28.52 -11.68
N ARG A 394 54.62 -28.44 -12.74
CA ARG A 394 55.49 -29.53 -13.19
C ARG A 394 56.56 -28.91 -14.09
N LEU A 395 57.65 -28.45 -13.50
CA LEU A 395 58.97 -28.31 -14.14
C LEU A 395 59.96 -27.79 -13.07
N ARG A 396 60.37 -28.71 -12.19
CA ARG A 396 61.64 -28.63 -11.46
C ARG A 396 61.89 -30.00 -10.83
N THR A 397 62.46 -30.89 -11.62
CA THR A 397 63.43 -31.94 -11.21
C THR A 397 63.93 -32.63 -12.49
N ALA A 398 65.01 -32.18 -13.00
CA ALA A 398 66.11 -32.92 -13.62
C ALA A 398 67.31 -31.97 -13.75
#